data_30ec9f30553165c9d21e7f7872e1b492
#
_entry.id   30ec9f30553165c9d21e7f7872e1b492
#
_cell.length_a   1.000
_cell.length_b   1.000
_cell.length_c   1.000
_cell.angle_alpha   90.00
_cell.angle_beta   90.00
_cell.angle_gamma   90.00
#
_symmetry.space_group_name_H-M   'P 1'
#
loop_
_entity.id
_entity.type
_entity.pdbx_description
1 polymer ?
#
loop_
_entity_poly.entity_id
_entity_poly.type
_entity_poly.pdbx_seq_one_letter_code
_entity_poly.pdbx_strand_id
1 'polypeptide(L)'
;MRSTRLPWDPPENALAAVARAAAAGGALLDLTESNPTVVGLPYPTLALAAALARAPVAQYAPAPLGLPSARAAVAADYACAGVAVDPDRIVLTASSSESYGFLFKLCCDPGDAVLVPEPSYPLFEYLARLDGVVPLGYRLAFDGVWHIDFASVGEALSTARRAGQRPRALIVVNPNNPTGSFIKRDELDRLAALCGEANLAVISDEVFAPYPSAPDSTRVSTLAIEPLFETAGPAFSLGGLSKACGLPQLKLGWIVVGGSGPSHSVAALELIADTYLSVATPVQAAAGDLLALGVEVRAAIATRVAQNRATLDEALPATCPCTLLPAEGGWSAILRLPASQSDEAWATALIVEDRVLTHPGYFFDLSGGTFLVVSLLPRPEVFRTAIARLVARVDAALR
;
A
#
# COMPACT_ATOMS: atom_id res chain seq x y z
N MET A 1 24.37 -4.77 -22.31
CA MET A 1 24.20 -3.34 -21.98
C MET A 1 22.90 -3.23 -21.18
N ARG A 2 22.92 -2.62 -19.97
CA ARG A 2 21.72 -2.38 -19.12
C ARG A 2 21.51 -0.88 -18.97
N SER A 3 20.27 -0.43 -18.80
CA SER A 3 19.98 0.98 -18.51
C SER A 3 20.50 1.37 -17.12
N THR A 4 20.65 2.66 -16.86
CA THR A 4 21.11 3.17 -15.55
C THR A 4 19.97 3.45 -14.57
N ARG A 5 18.74 3.05 -14.91
CA ARG A 5 17.54 3.35 -14.11
C ARG A 5 17.55 2.67 -12.74
N LEU A 6 18.08 1.45 -12.66
CA LEU A 6 18.15 0.67 -11.43
C LEU A 6 19.56 0.17 -11.17
N PRO A 7 19.94 -0.09 -9.91
CA PRO A 7 21.14 -0.85 -9.57
C PRO A 7 20.85 -2.33 -9.87
N TRP A 8 21.24 -2.80 -11.08
CA TRP A 8 20.89 -4.14 -11.56
C TRP A 8 21.55 -5.29 -10.80
N ASP A 9 22.62 -5.02 -10.08
CA ASP A 9 23.34 -5.99 -9.25
C ASP A 9 23.51 -5.40 -7.83
N PRO A 10 22.39 -5.13 -7.09
CA PRO A 10 22.51 -4.64 -5.74
C PRO A 10 23.17 -5.70 -4.85
N PRO A 11 24.00 -5.31 -3.86
CA PRO A 11 24.50 -6.25 -2.89
C PRO A 11 23.34 -6.95 -2.19
N GLU A 12 23.51 -8.24 -1.90
CA GLU A 12 22.50 -8.95 -1.13
C GLU A 12 22.32 -8.28 0.22
N ASN A 13 21.07 -8.06 0.62
CA ASN A 13 20.75 -7.56 1.94
C ASN A 13 21.24 -8.55 3.01
N ALA A 14 22.03 -8.08 3.98
CA ALA A 14 22.61 -8.92 5.03
C ALA A 14 21.56 -9.70 5.80
N LEU A 15 20.43 -9.07 6.14
CA LEU A 15 19.33 -9.71 6.85
C LEU A 15 18.68 -10.82 6.01
N ALA A 16 18.52 -10.63 4.70
CA ALA A 16 18.00 -11.66 3.80
C ALA A 16 18.93 -12.87 3.73
N ALA A 17 20.26 -12.67 3.73
CA ALA A 17 21.23 -13.75 3.78
C ALA A 17 21.13 -14.52 5.10
N VAL A 18 21.01 -13.84 6.24
CA VAL A 18 20.82 -14.45 7.56
C VAL A 18 19.51 -15.25 7.61
N ALA A 19 18.40 -14.68 7.14
CA ALA A 19 17.10 -15.34 7.11
C ALA A 19 17.14 -16.62 6.27
N ARG A 20 17.77 -16.58 5.09
CA ARG A 20 17.94 -17.76 4.22
C ARG A 20 18.80 -18.84 4.88
N ALA A 21 19.91 -18.45 5.50
CA ALA A 21 20.77 -19.41 6.22
C ALA A 21 20.03 -20.04 7.40
N ALA A 22 19.28 -19.26 8.16
CA ALA A 22 18.46 -19.75 9.26
C ALA A 22 17.34 -20.70 8.77
N ALA A 23 16.66 -20.38 7.67
CA ALA A 23 15.62 -21.22 7.08
C ALA A 23 16.12 -22.62 6.67
N ALA A 24 17.38 -22.76 6.27
CA ALA A 24 18.00 -24.05 5.98
C ALA A 24 18.05 -24.97 7.20
N GLY A 25 18.08 -24.44 8.43
CA GLY A 25 18.07 -25.18 9.68
C GLY A 25 16.66 -25.49 10.24
N GLY A 26 15.60 -25.18 9.49
CA GLY A 26 14.19 -25.43 9.86
C GLY A 26 13.29 -24.18 9.66
N ALA A 27 11.99 -24.32 9.88
CA ALA A 27 11.02 -23.25 9.65
C ALA A 27 11.24 -22.04 10.58
N LEU A 28 11.05 -20.84 10.03
CA LEU A 28 10.97 -19.59 10.77
C LEU A 28 9.50 -19.27 11.12
N LEU A 29 9.29 -18.59 12.23
CA LEU A 29 8.03 -17.94 12.55
C LEU A 29 8.03 -16.59 11.82
N ASP A 30 7.37 -16.56 10.67
CA ASP A 30 7.45 -15.41 9.76
C ASP A 30 6.36 -14.37 10.09
N LEU A 31 6.77 -13.25 10.66
CA LEU A 31 5.94 -12.07 10.89
C LEU A 31 6.01 -11.04 9.76
N THR A 32 6.68 -11.37 8.64
CA THR A 32 6.72 -10.50 7.46
C THR A 32 5.72 -10.92 6.38
N GLU A 33 5.10 -12.09 6.54
CA GLU A 33 4.19 -12.66 5.54
C GLU A 33 2.96 -11.77 5.33
N SER A 34 2.85 -11.19 4.16
CA SER A 34 1.78 -10.29 3.74
C SER A 34 0.96 -10.83 2.54
N ASN A 35 1.24 -12.08 2.12
CA ASN A 35 0.47 -12.74 1.08
C ASN A 35 -0.76 -13.43 1.67
N PRO A 36 -1.98 -12.93 1.41
CA PRO A 36 -3.21 -13.50 2.00
C PRO A 36 -3.49 -14.93 1.54
N THR A 37 -2.94 -15.37 0.39
CA THR A 37 -3.23 -16.69 -0.18
C THR A 37 -2.51 -17.84 0.52
N VAL A 38 -1.48 -17.58 1.33
CA VAL A 38 -0.68 -18.63 2.00
C VAL A 38 -0.91 -18.72 3.51
N VAL A 39 -1.69 -17.77 4.08
CA VAL A 39 -1.91 -17.68 5.53
C VAL A 39 -3.15 -18.47 6.03
N GLY A 40 -3.70 -19.33 5.19
CA GLY A 40 -4.82 -20.23 5.56
C GLY A 40 -6.16 -19.52 5.74
N LEU A 41 -6.43 -18.52 4.92
CA LEU A 41 -7.76 -17.88 4.83
C LEU A 41 -8.74 -18.76 4.04
N PRO A 42 -10.05 -18.70 4.32
CA PRO A 42 -11.06 -19.47 3.61
C PRO A 42 -11.36 -18.86 2.24
N TYR A 43 -10.77 -19.42 1.19
CA TYR A 43 -11.08 -19.02 -0.19
C TYR A 43 -12.18 -19.90 -0.79
N PRO A 44 -13.21 -19.34 -1.45
CA PRO A 44 -14.23 -20.09 -2.18
C PRO A 44 -13.68 -20.56 -3.55
N THR A 45 -12.68 -21.45 -3.52
CA THR A 45 -11.85 -21.80 -4.70
C THR A 45 -12.67 -22.30 -5.89
N LEU A 46 -13.69 -23.14 -5.66
CA LEU A 46 -14.55 -23.64 -6.73
C LEU A 46 -15.39 -22.55 -7.36
N ALA A 47 -15.94 -21.63 -6.55
CA ALA A 47 -16.73 -20.50 -7.05
C ALA A 47 -15.86 -19.50 -7.84
N LEU A 48 -14.63 -19.23 -7.38
CA LEU A 48 -13.67 -18.39 -8.10
C LEU A 48 -13.30 -19.01 -9.45
N ALA A 49 -13.03 -20.32 -9.49
CA ALA A 49 -12.75 -21.02 -10.75
C ALA A 49 -13.95 -20.99 -11.70
N ALA A 50 -15.17 -21.20 -11.20
CA ALA A 50 -16.40 -21.14 -11.98
C ALA A 50 -16.66 -19.73 -12.54
N ALA A 51 -16.39 -18.67 -11.78
CA ALA A 51 -16.52 -17.30 -12.25
C ALA A 51 -15.60 -17.02 -13.45
N LEU A 52 -14.33 -17.43 -13.36
CA LEU A 52 -13.36 -17.27 -14.45
C LEU A 52 -13.70 -18.12 -15.68
N ALA A 53 -14.26 -19.31 -15.49
CA ALA A 53 -14.60 -20.21 -16.59
C ALA A 53 -15.79 -19.73 -17.46
N ARG A 54 -16.60 -18.78 -16.96
CA ARG A 54 -17.73 -18.21 -17.72
C ARG A 54 -17.33 -17.14 -18.75
N ALA A 55 -16.07 -16.73 -18.73
CA ALA A 55 -15.59 -15.65 -19.58
C ALA A 55 -15.55 -16.02 -21.07
N PRO A 56 -15.75 -15.05 -21.99
CA PRO A 56 -15.65 -15.25 -23.43
C PRO A 56 -14.18 -15.37 -23.86
N VAL A 57 -13.55 -16.51 -23.61
CA VAL A 57 -12.10 -16.72 -23.81
C VAL A 57 -11.66 -16.81 -25.27
N ALA A 58 -12.61 -16.98 -26.22
CA ALA A 58 -12.32 -17.14 -27.65
C ALA A 58 -12.43 -15.83 -28.44
N GLN A 59 -12.91 -14.75 -27.86
CA GLN A 59 -13.12 -13.49 -28.54
C GLN A 59 -12.13 -12.42 -28.05
N TYR A 60 -11.44 -11.80 -29.00
CA TYR A 60 -10.63 -10.62 -28.73
C TYR A 60 -11.46 -9.36 -29.00
N ALA A 61 -11.76 -8.62 -27.94
CA ALA A 61 -12.47 -7.34 -27.96
C ALA A 61 -11.77 -6.36 -27.02
N PRO A 62 -10.74 -5.64 -27.51
CA PRO A 62 -9.96 -4.73 -26.67
C PRO A 62 -10.85 -3.59 -26.16
N ALA A 63 -10.67 -3.27 -24.89
CA ALA A 63 -11.31 -2.14 -24.23
C ALA A 63 -10.22 -1.42 -23.41
N PRO A 64 -9.65 -0.31 -23.90
CA PRO A 64 -8.50 0.35 -23.29
C PRO A 64 -8.73 0.72 -21.81
N LEU A 65 -9.86 1.29 -21.46
CA LEU A 65 -10.22 1.61 -20.08
C LEU A 65 -10.67 0.38 -19.27
N GLY A 66 -10.79 -0.78 -19.90
CA GLY A 66 -11.39 -1.98 -19.35
C GLY A 66 -12.87 -2.15 -19.73
N LEU A 67 -13.38 -3.39 -19.65
CA LEU A 67 -14.77 -3.71 -19.99
C LEU A 67 -15.75 -2.84 -19.16
N PRO A 68 -16.80 -2.26 -19.79
CA PRO A 68 -17.79 -1.47 -19.08
C PRO A 68 -18.45 -2.21 -17.91
N SER A 69 -18.70 -3.53 -18.07
CA SER A 69 -19.24 -4.37 -16.99
C SER A 69 -18.31 -4.49 -15.79
N ALA A 70 -17.00 -4.56 -16.02
CA ALA A 70 -16.00 -4.63 -14.94
C ALA A 70 -15.86 -3.28 -14.23
N ARG A 71 -15.86 -2.16 -14.98
CA ARG A 71 -15.86 -0.81 -14.41
C ARG A 71 -17.12 -0.54 -13.58
N ALA A 72 -18.30 -0.97 -14.07
CA ALA A 72 -19.53 -0.88 -13.32
C ALA A 72 -19.53 -1.74 -12.05
N ALA A 73 -18.90 -2.94 -12.09
CA ALA A 73 -18.75 -3.79 -10.90
C ALA A 73 -17.84 -3.14 -9.84
N VAL A 74 -16.75 -2.49 -10.24
CA VAL A 74 -15.90 -1.72 -9.32
C VAL A 74 -16.69 -0.56 -8.71
N ALA A 75 -17.43 0.20 -9.51
CA ALA A 75 -18.27 1.30 -9.01
C ALA A 75 -19.33 0.80 -8.00
N ALA A 76 -19.92 -0.38 -8.25
CA ALA A 76 -20.87 -1.00 -7.32
C ALA A 76 -20.22 -1.42 -5.99
N ASP A 77 -18.96 -1.91 -5.99
CA ASP A 77 -18.23 -2.22 -4.74
C ASP A 77 -17.98 -0.95 -3.92
N TYR A 78 -17.61 0.17 -4.56
CA TYR A 78 -17.53 1.49 -3.90
C TYR A 78 -18.89 1.94 -3.32
N ALA A 79 -19.97 1.75 -4.08
CA ALA A 79 -21.31 2.11 -3.61
C ALA A 79 -21.75 1.29 -2.38
N CYS A 80 -21.35 0.02 -2.26
CA CYS A 80 -21.55 -0.79 -1.06
C CYS A 80 -20.82 -0.22 0.17
N ALA A 81 -19.72 0.50 -0.03
CA ALA A 81 -19.01 1.24 1.01
C ALA A 81 -19.51 2.67 1.21
N GLY A 82 -20.62 3.06 0.57
CA GLY A 82 -21.22 4.39 0.67
C GLY A 82 -20.53 5.48 -0.18
N VAL A 83 -19.70 5.09 -1.14
CA VAL A 83 -18.93 5.99 -2.01
C VAL A 83 -19.47 5.94 -3.44
N ALA A 84 -19.96 7.06 -3.97
CA ALA A 84 -20.47 7.15 -5.33
C ALA A 84 -19.32 7.44 -6.33
N VAL A 85 -19.00 6.48 -7.18
CA VAL A 85 -17.99 6.60 -8.25
C VAL A 85 -18.65 6.39 -9.60
N ASP A 86 -18.41 7.29 -10.54
CA ASP A 86 -18.85 7.15 -11.92
C ASP A 86 -18.04 6.06 -12.62
N PRO A 87 -18.65 4.99 -13.16
CA PRO A 87 -17.95 3.95 -13.90
C PRO A 87 -17.11 4.48 -15.08
N ASP A 88 -17.52 5.62 -15.69
CA ASP A 88 -16.78 6.23 -16.79
C ASP A 88 -15.51 6.96 -16.36
N ARG A 89 -15.30 7.10 -15.04
CA ARG A 89 -14.08 7.61 -14.43
C ARG A 89 -13.17 6.50 -13.87
N ILE A 90 -13.44 5.24 -14.21
CA ILE A 90 -12.63 4.10 -13.77
C ILE A 90 -11.78 3.58 -14.93
N VAL A 91 -10.48 3.43 -14.70
CA VAL A 91 -9.52 2.81 -15.63
C VAL A 91 -8.99 1.54 -15.00
N LEU A 92 -9.16 0.39 -15.66
CA LEU A 92 -8.64 -0.89 -15.16
C LEU A 92 -7.16 -1.06 -15.49
N THR A 93 -6.44 -1.68 -14.58
CA THR A 93 -5.01 -1.99 -14.69
C THR A 93 -4.73 -3.40 -14.19
N ALA A 94 -3.57 -3.97 -14.51
CA ALA A 94 -3.18 -5.28 -14.00
C ALA A 94 -2.75 -5.25 -12.52
N SER A 95 -2.46 -4.08 -11.95
CA SER A 95 -2.10 -3.90 -10.54
C SER A 95 -2.00 -2.42 -10.18
N SER A 96 -2.00 -2.07 -8.89
CA SER A 96 -1.67 -0.71 -8.45
C SER A 96 -0.27 -0.27 -8.90
N SER A 97 0.70 -1.20 -9.00
CA SER A 97 2.02 -0.88 -9.56
C SER A 97 1.95 -0.43 -11.01
N GLU A 98 1.10 -1.03 -11.85
CA GLU A 98 0.86 -0.56 -13.21
C GLU A 98 0.10 0.76 -13.23
N SER A 99 -0.85 0.94 -12.31
CA SER A 99 -1.54 2.23 -12.13
C SER A 99 -0.54 3.37 -11.89
N TYR A 100 0.46 3.17 -11.03
CA TYR A 100 1.55 4.13 -10.84
C TYR A 100 2.30 4.40 -12.14
N GLY A 101 2.68 3.36 -12.88
CA GLY A 101 3.36 3.52 -14.17
C GLY A 101 2.53 4.31 -15.19
N PHE A 102 1.21 4.11 -15.24
CA PHE A 102 0.31 4.90 -16.10
C PHE A 102 0.24 6.36 -15.65
N LEU A 103 0.13 6.61 -14.33
CA LEU A 103 0.05 7.95 -13.78
C LEU A 103 1.39 8.71 -13.89
N PHE A 104 2.52 8.03 -13.76
CA PHE A 104 3.83 8.66 -14.03
C PHE A 104 3.96 9.06 -15.50
N LYS A 105 3.52 8.24 -16.43
CA LYS A 105 3.50 8.59 -17.87
C LYS A 105 2.52 9.71 -18.19
N LEU A 106 1.41 9.80 -17.44
CA LEU A 106 0.43 10.87 -17.61
C LEU A 106 0.95 12.21 -17.06
N CYS A 107 1.55 12.20 -15.87
CA CYS A 107 1.85 13.41 -15.12
C CYS A 107 3.28 13.92 -15.31
N CYS A 108 4.24 13.06 -15.65
CA CYS A 108 5.68 13.35 -15.57
C CYS A 108 6.39 13.14 -16.90
N ASP A 109 7.33 14.02 -17.19
CA ASP A 109 8.40 13.78 -18.16
C ASP A 109 9.61 13.13 -17.45
N PRO A 110 10.53 12.46 -18.19
CA PRO A 110 11.77 11.97 -17.59
C PRO A 110 12.56 13.08 -16.89
N GLY A 111 12.92 12.84 -15.63
CA GLY A 111 13.62 13.81 -14.77
C GLY A 111 12.70 14.70 -13.92
N ASP A 112 11.39 14.66 -14.14
CA ASP A 112 10.43 15.29 -13.22
C ASP A 112 10.41 14.55 -11.88
N ALA A 113 9.90 15.21 -10.83
CA ALA A 113 9.85 14.67 -9.48
C ALA A 113 8.43 14.34 -9.02
N VAL A 114 8.32 13.33 -8.15
CA VAL A 114 7.12 13.03 -7.39
C VAL A 114 7.44 13.00 -5.90
N LEU A 115 6.53 13.50 -5.07
CA LEU A 115 6.69 13.48 -3.64
C LEU A 115 6.09 12.17 -3.10
N VAL A 116 6.85 11.47 -2.24
CA VAL A 116 6.47 10.16 -1.67
C VAL A 116 6.52 10.22 -0.15
N PRO A 117 5.58 9.57 0.58
CA PRO A 117 5.60 9.59 2.04
C PRO A 117 6.72 8.72 2.63
N GLU A 118 7.32 9.17 3.73
CA GLU A 118 8.27 8.44 4.57
C GLU A 118 7.82 8.53 6.05
N PRO A 119 7.61 7.41 6.74
CA PRO A 119 7.80 6.02 6.29
C PRO A 119 6.72 5.55 5.33
N SER A 120 7.09 4.65 4.43
CA SER A 120 6.15 3.98 3.53
C SER A 120 6.72 2.68 2.94
N TYR A 121 5.94 2.05 2.07
CA TYR A 121 6.34 0.83 1.40
C TYR A 121 7.47 1.10 0.37
N PRO A 122 8.57 0.35 0.36
CA PRO A 122 9.80 0.69 -0.39
C PRO A 122 9.70 0.52 -1.92
N LEU A 123 8.52 0.33 -2.47
CA LEU A 123 8.33 0.11 -3.91
C LEU A 123 8.41 1.40 -4.74
N PHE A 124 8.16 2.56 -4.15
CA PHE A 124 8.08 3.83 -4.88
C PHE A 124 9.37 4.19 -5.60
N GLU A 125 10.52 3.94 -4.98
CA GLU A 125 11.81 4.22 -5.60
C GLU A 125 11.98 3.46 -6.92
N TYR A 126 11.67 2.16 -6.93
CA TYR A 126 11.77 1.34 -8.12
C TYR A 126 10.77 1.73 -9.20
N LEU A 127 9.50 1.95 -8.83
CA LEU A 127 8.45 2.34 -9.77
C LEU A 127 8.77 3.67 -10.45
N ALA A 128 9.13 4.69 -9.66
CA ALA A 128 9.46 6.02 -10.18
C ALA A 128 10.71 5.97 -11.08
N ARG A 129 11.78 5.32 -10.63
CA ARG A 129 13.03 5.21 -11.41
C ARG A 129 12.87 4.44 -12.72
N LEU A 130 12.02 3.41 -12.75
CA LEU A 130 11.74 2.65 -14.00
C LEU A 130 11.07 3.54 -15.04
N ASP A 131 10.22 4.47 -14.64
CA ASP A 131 9.61 5.46 -15.52
C ASP A 131 10.46 6.74 -15.72
N GLY A 132 11.67 6.78 -15.14
CA GLY A 132 12.59 7.92 -15.26
C GLY A 132 12.21 9.13 -14.40
N VAL A 133 11.36 8.92 -13.40
CA VAL A 133 10.86 9.93 -12.45
C VAL A 133 11.71 9.90 -11.17
N VAL A 134 11.91 11.06 -10.54
CA VAL A 134 12.70 11.18 -9.31
C VAL A 134 11.77 11.19 -8.08
N PRO A 135 11.83 10.18 -7.20
CA PRO A 135 11.09 10.22 -5.95
C PRO A 135 11.79 11.13 -4.93
N LEU A 136 11.03 11.97 -4.24
CA LEU A 136 11.49 12.83 -3.15
C LEU A 136 10.64 12.61 -1.92
N GLY A 137 11.26 12.19 -0.82
CA GLY A 137 10.58 11.88 0.43
C GLY A 137 10.02 13.12 1.13
N TYR A 138 8.83 12.97 1.71
CA TYR A 138 8.30 13.87 2.72
C TYR A 138 7.90 13.07 3.96
N ARG A 139 8.02 13.68 5.14
CA ARG A 139 7.83 12.97 6.41
C ARG A 139 6.36 12.82 6.78
N LEU A 140 6.02 11.63 7.31
CA LEU A 140 4.89 11.46 8.21
C LEU A 140 5.42 11.59 9.64
N ALA A 141 4.88 12.54 10.40
CA ALA A 141 5.26 12.76 11.79
C ALA A 141 4.37 11.95 12.74
N PHE A 142 4.92 11.60 13.90
CA PHE A 142 4.21 10.87 14.96
C PHE A 142 4.29 11.62 16.29
N ASP A 143 3.15 12.05 16.82
CA ASP A 143 2.99 12.70 18.11
C ASP A 143 1.95 12.01 19.02
N GLY A 144 1.72 10.70 18.78
CA GLY A 144 0.66 9.88 19.35
C GLY A 144 -0.30 9.39 18.28
N VAL A 145 -0.39 10.12 17.17
CA VAL A 145 -1.03 9.73 15.90
C VAL A 145 -0.10 10.08 14.76
N TRP A 146 -0.26 9.38 13.62
CA TRP A 146 0.51 9.70 12.41
C TRP A 146 -0.21 10.77 11.59
N HIS A 147 0.54 11.74 11.07
CA HIS A 147 0.03 12.82 10.23
C HIS A 147 1.09 13.32 9.24
N ILE A 148 0.66 14.04 8.21
CA ILE A 148 1.57 14.64 7.21
C ILE A 148 2.33 15.81 7.85
N ASP A 149 3.66 15.77 7.81
CA ASP A 149 4.49 16.94 8.07
C ASP A 149 4.54 17.84 6.83
N PHE A 150 3.60 18.77 6.75
CA PHE A 150 3.52 19.70 5.62
C PHE A 150 4.72 20.64 5.48
N ALA A 151 5.49 20.86 6.56
CA ALA A 151 6.74 21.61 6.43
C ALA A 151 7.76 20.80 5.61
N SER A 152 7.85 19.50 5.84
CA SER A 152 8.71 18.62 5.05
C SER A 152 8.28 18.50 3.59
N VAL A 153 6.98 18.57 3.29
CA VAL A 153 6.48 18.66 1.92
C VAL A 153 7.02 19.92 1.23
N GLY A 154 6.96 21.07 1.91
CA GLY A 154 7.54 22.33 1.43
C GLY A 154 9.05 22.25 1.21
N GLU A 155 9.78 21.56 2.10
CA GLU A 155 11.22 21.29 1.96
C GLU A 155 11.53 20.45 0.72
N ALA A 156 10.76 19.37 0.48
CA ALA A 156 10.90 18.51 -0.69
C ALA A 156 10.64 19.25 -1.98
N LEU A 157 9.57 20.08 -2.06
CA LEU A 157 9.28 20.96 -3.19
C LEU A 157 10.43 21.95 -3.47
N SER A 158 10.96 22.55 -2.42
CA SER A 158 12.09 23.50 -2.54
C SER A 158 13.36 22.79 -3.02
N THR A 159 13.59 21.57 -2.55
CA THR A 159 14.74 20.74 -2.96
C THR A 159 14.65 20.37 -4.44
N ALA A 160 13.49 19.92 -4.90
CA ALA A 160 13.25 19.62 -6.31
C ALA A 160 13.57 20.85 -7.20
N ARG A 161 13.02 22.01 -6.85
CA ARG A 161 13.21 23.26 -7.62
C ARG A 161 14.67 23.67 -7.67
N ARG A 162 15.42 23.55 -6.56
CA ARG A 162 16.87 23.86 -6.54
C ARG A 162 17.67 22.89 -7.39
N ALA A 163 17.24 21.64 -7.52
CA ALA A 163 17.84 20.64 -8.39
C ALA A 163 17.43 20.78 -9.87
N GLY A 164 16.61 21.78 -10.21
CA GLY A 164 16.08 21.98 -11.56
C GLY A 164 15.03 20.94 -11.96
N GLN A 165 14.48 20.21 -11.01
CA GLN A 165 13.41 19.23 -11.21
C GLN A 165 12.05 19.92 -11.11
N ARG A 166 11.05 19.39 -11.81
CA ARG A 166 9.67 19.85 -11.73
C ARG A 166 8.87 18.87 -10.90
N PRO A 167 8.41 19.20 -9.67
CA PRO A 167 7.45 18.40 -8.95
C PRO A 167 6.14 18.32 -9.73
N ARG A 168 5.60 17.12 -9.95
CA ARG A 168 4.40 16.90 -10.78
C ARG A 168 3.27 16.23 -10.03
N ALA A 169 3.59 15.39 -9.05
CA ALA A 169 2.57 14.72 -8.26
C ALA A 169 3.01 14.59 -6.80
N LEU A 170 2.03 14.53 -5.90
CA LEU A 170 2.17 14.15 -4.52
C LEU A 170 1.44 12.82 -4.31
N ILE A 171 2.15 11.82 -3.80
CA ILE A 171 1.60 10.51 -3.50
C ILE A 171 1.24 10.47 -2.02
N VAL A 172 0.03 10.02 -1.71
CA VAL A 172 -0.39 9.61 -0.37
C VAL A 172 -0.76 8.14 -0.38
N VAL A 173 -0.56 7.45 0.73
CA VAL A 173 -1.01 6.05 0.91
C VAL A 173 -2.06 6.06 2.01
N ASN A 174 -3.28 5.64 1.71
CA ASN A 174 -4.46 5.90 2.52
C ASN A 174 -5.35 4.66 2.71
N PRO A 175 -5.16 3.90 3.80
CA PRO A 175 -4.20 4.10 4.89
C PRO A 175 -2.77 3.74 4.48
N ASN A 176 -1.80 4.42 5.12
CA ASN A 176 -0.37 4.21 4.86
C ASN A 176 0.10 2.82 5.33
N ASN A 177 1.04 2.26 4.61
CA ASN A 177 1.78 1.06 5.01
C ASN A 177 3.25 1.45 5.26
N PRO A 178 3.79 1.35 6.50
CA PRO A 178 3.29 0.52 7.60
C PRO A 178 2.51 1.25 8.70
N THR A 179 2.38 2.59 8.67
CA THR A 179 1.85 3.37 9.79
C THR A 179 0.37 3.13 10.09
N GLY A 180 -0.37 2.71 9.06
CA GLY A 180 -1.83 2.55 9.15
C GLY A 180 -2.60 3.87 9.21
N SER A 181 -1.95 5.03 9.01
CA SER A 181 -2.59 6.33 9.08
C SER A 181 -3.51 6.60 7.88
N PHE A 182 -4.68 7.13 8.15
CA PHE A 182 -5.57 7.70 7.13
C PHE A 182 -5.36 9.22 7.03
N ILE A 183 -5.64 9.78 5.85
CA ILE A 183 -5.79 11.23 5.69
C ILE A 183 -7.06 11.68 6.43
N LYS A 184 -6.94 12.74 7.26
CA LYS A 184 -8.06 13.35 7.98
C LYS A 184 -8.60 14.57 7.22
N ARG A 185 -9.80 14.99 7.56
CA ARG A 185 -10.45 16.12 6.91
C ARG A 185 -9.68 17.43 7.03
N ASP A 186 -9.04 17.69 8.15
CA ASP A 186 -8.19 18.85 8.39
C ASP A 186 -6.87 18.82 7.59
N GLU A 187 -6.33 17.61 7.35
CA GLU A 187 -5.18 17.43 6.46
C GLU A 187 -5.58 17.62 4.98
N LEU A 188 -6.80 17.21 4.62
CA LEU A 188 -7.30 17.30 3.26
C LEU A 188 -7.33 18.74 2.73
N ASP A 189 -7.79 19.68 3.55
CA ASP A 189 -7.85 21.12 3.19
C ASP A 189 -6.45 21.65 2.86
N ARG A 190 -5.47 21.31 3.69
CA ARG A 190 -4.06 21.72 3.50
C ARG A 190 -3.44 21.02 2.30
N LEU A 191 -3.76 19.76 2.09
CA LEU A 191 -3.27 18.97 0.97
C LEU A 191 -3.78 19.54 -0.36
N ALA A 192 -5.09 19.82 -0.45
CA ALA A 192 -5.70 20.43 -1.63
C ALA A 192 -5.12 21.81 -1.94
N ALA A 193 -5.00 22.68 -0.92
CA ALA A 193 -4.39 24.00 -1.08
C ALA A 193 -2.96 23.90 -1.60
N LEU A 194 -2.12 23.04 -1.02
CA LEU A 194 -0.74 22.82 -1.43
C LEU A 194 -0.65 22.30 -2.87
N CYS A 195 -1.48 21.32 -3.23
CA CYS A 195 -1.51 20.77 -4.58
C CYS A 195 -1.91 21.84 -5.61
N GLY A 196 -2.92 22.67 -5.29
CA GLY A 196 -3.33 23.80 -6.15
C GLY A 196 -2.22 24.84 -6.34
N GLU A 197 -1.59 25.29 -5.26
CA GLU A 197 -0.51 26.29 -5.28
C GLU A 197 0.74 25.78 -6.03
N ALA A 198 1.07 24.50 -5.84
CA ALA A 198 2.25 23.89 -6.46
C ALA A 198 1.97 23.29 -7.84
N ASN A 199 0.73 23.29 -8.32
CA ASN A 199 0.27 22.65 -9.56
C ASN A 199 0.64 21.16 -9.60
N LEU A 200 0.28 20.41 -8.56
CA LEU A 200 0.53 18.99 -8.42
C LEU A 200 -0.74 18.18 -8.65
N ALA A 201 -0.60 17.05 -9.32
CA ALA A 201 -1.60 15.98 -9.21
C ALA A 201 -1.48 15.31 -7.83
N VAL A 202 -2.59 14.79 -7.30
CA VAL A 202 -2.55 13.91 -6.12
C VAL A 202 -2.84 12.47 -6.53
N ILE A 203 -2.03 11.53 -6.04
CA ILE A 203 -2.19 10.09 -6.26
C ILE A 203 -2.38 9.45 -4.89
N SER A 204 -3.57 8.90 -4.63
CA SER A 204 -3.92 8.23 -3.36
C SER A 204 -3.93 6.72 -3.56
N ASP A 205 -2.99 6.02 -2.94
CA ASP A 205 -3.01 4.55 -2.90
C ASP A 205 -3.95 4.10 -1.78
N GLU A 206 -5.12 3.60 -2.16
CA GLU A 206 -6.19 3.22 -1.25
C GLU A 206 -6.40 1.71 -1.19
N VAL A 207 -5.40 0.92 -1.58
CA VAL A 207 -5.51 -0.55 -1.60
C VAL A 207 -5.84 -1.15 -0.23
N PHE A 208 -5.48 -0.49 0.86
CA PHE A 208 -5.80 -0.89 2.23
C PHE A 208 -7.05 -0.21 2.82
N ALA A 209 -7.70 0.69 2.09
CA ALA A 209 -8.91 1.39 2.57
C ALA A 209 -10.02 0.47 3.10
N PRO A 210 -10.21 -0.78 2.60
CA PRO A 210 -11.18 -1.71 3.15
C PRO A 210 -10.89 -2.22 4.57
N TYR A 211 -9.76 -1.85 5.19
CA TYR A 211 -9.31 -2.37 6.49
C TYR A 211 -9.09 -1.29 7.54
N PRO A 212 -10.10 -0.48 7.88
CA PRO A 212 -10.02 0.42 9.03
C PRO A 212 -10.07 -0.39 10.33
N SER A 213 -9.30 0.04 11.35
CA SER A 213 -9.31 -0.62 12.67
C SER A 213 -10.57 -0.30 13.48
N ALA A 214 -11.17 0.87 13.25
CA ALA A 214 -12.45 1.30 13.84
C ALA A 214 -13.13 2.33 12.92
N PRO A 215 -14.46 2.51 13.00
CA PRO A 215 -15.15 3.60 12.31
C PRO A 215 -14.65 4.97 12.79
N ASP A 216 -14.41 5.88 11.84
CA ASP A 216 -14.03 7.27 12.14
C ASP A 216 -14.48 8.17 10.99
N SER A 217 -15.38 9.11 11.28
CA SER A 217 -15.96 10.04 10.30
C SER A 217 -15.00 11.15 9.85
N THR A 218 -13.87 11.32 10.53
CA THR A 218 -12.87 12.33 10.15
C THR A 218 -11.96 11.85 9.02
N ARG A 219 -11.94 10.55 8.71
CA ARG A 219 -11.11 9.96 7.66
C ARG A 219 -11.67 10.24 6.27
N VAL A 220 -10.76 10.42 5.33
CA VAL A 220 -11.08 10.49 3.90
C VAL A 220 -11.08 9.08 3.32
N SER A 221 -12.19 8.68 2.66
CA SER A 221 -12.32 7.31 2.13
C SER A 221 -11.82 7.14 0.70
N THR A 222 -12.12 8.10 -0.17
CA THR A 222 -11.70 8.07 -1.58
C THR A 222 -11.36 9.48 -2.01
N LEU A 223 -10.07 9.76 -2.06
CA LEU A 223 -9.57 11.13 -2.21
C LEU A 223 -9.89 11.73 -3.59
N ALA A 224 -9.88 10.91 -4.65
CA ALA A 224 -10.12 11.40 -6.02
C ALA A 224 -11.48 12.09 -6.21
N ILE A 225 -12.49 11.71 -5.46
CA ILE A 225 -13.84 12.28 -5.58
C ILE A 225 -14.13 13.42 -4.57
N GLU A 226 -13.16 13.82 -3.76
CA GLU A 226 -13.34 14.93 -2.82
C GLU A 226 -13.48 16.26 -3.59
N PRO A 227 -14.53 17.04 -3.31
CA PRO A 227 -14.84 18.26 -4.07
C PRO A 227 -13.72 19.29 -4.08
N LEU A 228 -12.87 19.32 -3.05
CA LEU A 228 -11.73 20.23 -2.96
C LEU A 228 -10.75 20.08 -4.13
N PHE A 229 -10.62 18.89 -4.70
CA PHE A 229 -9.72 18.66 -5.83
C PHE A 229 -10.31 19.09 -7.18
N GLU A 230 -11.61 19.39 -7.28
CA GLU A 230 -12.19 19.93 -8.52
C GLU A 230 -11.52 21.24 -8.94
N THR A 231 -10.99 22.00 -7.99
CA THR A 231 -10.26 23.26 -8.24
C THR A 231 -8.76 23.18 -7.95
N ALA A 232 -8.33 22.23 -7.11
CA ALA A 232 -6.93 22.12 -6.71
C ALA A 232 -6.05 21.43 -7.76
N GLY A 233 -6.55 20.45 -8.48
CA GLY A 233 -5.78 19.72 -9.49
C GLY A 233 -6.32 18.33 -9.79
N PRO A 234 -5.69 17.58 -10.73
CA PRO A 234 -6.05 16.21 -10.98
C PRO A 234 -5.86 15.34 -9.73
N ALA A 235 -6.81 14.42 -9.48
CA ALA A 235 -6.78 13.52 -8.34
C ALA A 235 -7.08 12.09 -8.78
N PHE A 236 -6.32 11.12 -8.24
CA PHE A 236 -6.40 9.72 -8.62
C PHE A 236 -6.41 8.86 -7.36
N SER A 237 -7.39 7.93 -7.26
CA SER A 237 -7.42 6.94 -6.19
C SER A 237 -7.20 5.54 -6.75
N LEU A 238 -6.26 4.79 -6.18
CA LEU A 238 -5.87 3.46 -6.62
C LEU A 238 -6.51 2.38 -5.77
N GLY A 239 -7.03 1.34 -6.42
CA GLY A 239 -7.56 0.16 -5.76
C GLY A 239 -7.20 -1.12 -6.49
N GLY A 240 -7.64 -2.27 -5.97
CA GLY A 240 -7.40 -3.54 -6.63
C GLY A 240 -7.79 -4.77 -5.84
N LEU A 241 -8.04 -5.88 -6.54
CA LEU A 241 -8.43 -7.16 -5.95
C LEU A 241 -7.38 -7.72 -4.98
N SER A 242 -6.10 -7.36 -5.16
CA SER A 242 -4.99 -7.89 -4.36
C SER A 242 -5.19 -7.73 -2.86
N LYS A 243 -5.73 -6.59 -2.44
CA LYS A 243 -6.00 -6.29 -1.03
C LYS A 243 -7.50 -6.33 -0.75
N ALA A 244 -8.32 -5.67 -1.58
CA ALA A 244 -9.76 -5.60 -1.38
C ALA A 244 -10.45 -6.99 -1.29
N CYS A 245 -9.94 -7.99 -2.00
CA CYS A 245 -10.49 -9.35 -2.03
C CYS A 245 -9.46 -10.43 -1.67
N GLY A 246 -8.21 -10.06 -1.31
CA GLY A 246 -7.14 -11.02 -1.07
C GLY A 246 -6.78 -11.87 -2.29
N LEU A 247 -6.94 -11.33 -3.52
CA LEU A 247 -6.75 -12.06 -4.79
C LEU A 247 -5.60 -11.46 -5.64
N PRO A 248 -4.36 -11.38 -5.13
CA PRO A 248 -3.23 -10.78 -5.84
C PRO A 248 -2.86 -11.51 -7.13
N GLN A 249 -3.15 -12.82 -7.23
CA GLN A 249 -2.86 -13.66 -8.38
C GLN A 249 -3.74 -13.35 -9.60
N LEU A 250 -4.90 -12.69 -9.41
CA LEU A 250 -5.83 -12.39 -10.51
C LEU A 250 -5.47 -11.13 -11.28
N LYS A 251 -4.54 -10.34 -10.77
CA LYS A 251 -3.97 -9.19 -11.49
C LYS A 251 -5.03 -8.23 -12.05
N LEU A 252 -5.88 -7.69 -11.15
CA LEU A 252 -6.81 -6.61 -11.45
C LEU A 252 -6.69 -5.50 -10.42
N GLY A 253 -6.32 -4.31 -10.89
CA GLY A 253 -6.36 -3.04 -10.19
C GLY A 253 -7.18 -2.03 -10.95
N TRP A 254 -7.29 -0.83 -10.40
CA TRP A 254 -8.01 0.27 -11.05
C TRP A 254 -7.53 1.62 -10.56
N ILE A 255 -7.78 2.64 -11.37
CA ILE A 255 -7.62 4.05 -11.06
C ILE A 255 -9.02 4.67 -11.08
N VAL A 256 -9.43 5.32 -10.02
CA VAL A 256 -10.58 6.25 -10.01
C VAL A 256 -10.04 7.63 -10.36
N VAL A 257 -10.56 8.24 -11.41
CA VAL A 257 -10.13 9.54 -11.92
C VAL A 257 -11.07 10.63 -11.41
N GLY A 258 -10.53 11.61 -10.75
CA GLY A 258 -11.26 12.75 -10.22
C GLY A 258 -10.48 14.06 -10.28
N GLY A 259 -10.83 14.97 -9.38
CA GLY A 259 -10.24 16.30 -9.34
C GLY A 259 -10.59 17.18 -10.55
N SER A 260 -9.70 18.10 -10.92
CA SER A 260 -9.92 19.02 -12.04
C SER A 260 -9.78 18.32 -13.39
N GLY A 261 -10.69 18.60 -14.32
CA GLY A 261 -10.63 18.11 -15.71
C GLY A 261 -10.63 16.57 -15.87
N PRO A 262 -11.47 15.81 -15.17
CA PRO A 262 -11.38 14.36 -15.13
C PRO A 262 -11.55 13.70 -16.51
N SER A 263 -12.39 14.25 -17.40
CA SER A 263 -12.57 13.73 -18.76
C SER A 263 -11.29 13.82 -19.60
N HIS A 264 -10.48 14.85 -19.40
CA HIS A 264 -9.20 14.99 -20.08
C HIS A 264 -8.19 13.94 -19.58
N SER A 265 -8.14 13.73 -18.25
CA SER A 265 -7.29 12.70 -17.66
C SER A 265 -7.70 11.29 -18.09
N VAL A 266 -9.01 11.00 -18.17
CA VAL A 266 -9.52 9.71 -18.67
C VAL A 266 -9.11 9.48 -20.13
N ALA A 267 -9.28 10.48 -21.01
CA ALA A 267 -8.91 10.35 -22.43
C ALA A 267 -7.40 10.11 -22.60
N ALA A 268 -6.56 10.78 -21.80
CA ALA A 268 -5.12 10.56 -21.85
C ALA A 268 -4.72 9.18 -21.28
N LEU A 269 -5.37 8.72 -20.19
CA LEU A 269 -5.16 7.36 -19.66
C LEU A 269 -5.65 6.28 -20.64
N GLU A 270 -6.72 6.55 -21.40
CA GLU A 270 -7.20 5.65 -22.46
C GLU A 270 -6.12 5.40 -23.51
N LEU A 271 -5.45 6.45 -23.98
CA LEU A 271 -4.34 6.35 -24.91
C LEU A 271 -3.17 5.54 -24.36
N ILE A 272 -2.81 5.77 -23.08
CA ILE A 272 -1.76 5.00 -22.42
C ILE A 272 -2.18 3.53 -22.29
N ALA A 273 -3.38 3.27 -21.79
CA ALA A 273 -3.89 1.93 -21.55
C ALA A 273 -4.07 1.11 -22.86
N ASP A 274 -4.47 1.76 -23.95
CA ASP A 274 -4.58 1.13 -25.28
C ASP A 274 -3.24 0.57 -25.78
N THR A 275 -2.14 1.20 -25.39
CA THR A 275 -0.79 0.75 -25.74
C THR A 275 -0.42 -0.59 -25.05
N TYR A 276 -1.00 -0.89 -23.90
CA TYR A 276 -0.66 -2.07 -23.08
C TYR A 276 -1.74 -3.16 -23.14
N LEU A 277 -3.01 -2.80 -23.01
CA LEU A 277 -4.17 -3.71 -22.95
C LEU A 277 -3.93 -4.86 -21.95
N SER A 278 -3.40 -4.54 -20.78
CA SER A 278 -2.74 -5.47 -19.87
C SER A 278 -3.68 -6.39 -19.10
N VAL A 279 -4.95 -5.99 -18.91
CA VAL A 279 -5.90 -6.77 -18.09
C VAL A 279 -6.57 -7.86 -18.93
N ALA A 280 -6.40 -9.11 -18.51
CA ALA A 280 -6.94 -10.27 -19.23
C ALA A 280 -8.49 -10.27 -19.23
N THR A 281 -9.10 -10.52 -20.39
CA THR A 281 -10.56 -10.59 -20.57
C THR A 281 -11.27 -11.49 -19.54
N PRO A 282 -10.79 -12.70 -19.21
CA PRO A 282 -11.45 -13.55 -18.22
C PRO A 282 -11.60 -12.90 -16.85
N VAL A 283 -10.59 -12.17 -16.40
CA VAL A 283 -10.61 -11.49 -15.09
C VAL A 283 -11.58 -10.31 -15.14
N GLN A 284 -11.57 -9.53 -16.21
CA GLN A 284 -12.50 -8.42 -16.38
C GLN A 284 -13.96 -8.91 -16.46
N ALA A 285 -14.23 -9.93 -17.22
CA ALA A 285 -15.59 -10.49 -17.36
C ALA A 285 -16.13 -11.07 -16.03
N ALA A 286 -15.24 -11.59 -15.19
CA ALA A 286 -15.57 -12.12 -13.88
C ALA A 286 -15.56 -11.08 -12.76
N ALA A 287 -15.19 -9.81 -13.01
CA ALA A 287 -14.92 -8.82 -11.97
C ALA A 287 -16.06 -8.68 -10.94
N GLY A 288 -17.32 -8.68 -11.38
CA GLY A 288 -18.47 -8.60 -10.48
C GLY A 288 -18.58 -9.80 -9.53
N ASP A 289 -18.39 -11.02 -10.05
CA ASP A 289 -18.40 -12.23 -9.24
C ASP A 289 -17.18 -12.27 -8.27
N LEU A 290 -16.00 -11.84 -8.74
CA LEU A 290 -14.78 -11.82 -7.93
C LEU A 290 -14.89 -10.83 -6.78
N LEU A 291 -15.47 -9.65 -6.99
CA LEU A 291 -15.74 -8.67 -5.94
C LEU A 291 -16.77 -9.19 -4.94
N ALA A 292 -17.86 -9.80 -5.42
CA ALA A 292 -18.89 -10.39 -4.56
C ALA A 292 -18.35 -11.55 -3.70
N LEU A 293 -17.60 -12.49 -4.30
CA LEU A 293 -16.94 -13.58 -3.59
C LEU A 293 -15.83 -13.07 -2.64
N GLY A 294 -15.21 -11.95 -2.98
CA GLY A 294 -14.18 -11.30 -2.19
C GLY A 294 -14.66 -10.72 -0.86
N VAL A 295 -15.96 -10.47 -0.69
CA VAL A 295 -16.53 -9.91 0.55
C VAL A 295 -16.23 -10.81 1.76
N GLU A 296 -16.40 -12.13 1.62
CA GLU A 296 -16.12 -13.07 2.69
C GLU A 296 -14.62 -13.18 3.01
N VAL A 297 -13.78 -13.13 1.97
CA VAL A 297 -12.32 -13.12 2.13
C VAL A 297 -11.86 -11.84 2.83
N ARG A 298 -12.40 -10.68 2.44
CA ARG A 298 -12.17 -9.39 3.08
C ARG A 298 -12.53 -9.42 4.57
N ALA A 299 -13.70 -9.97 4.92
CA ALA A 299 -14.14 -10.13 6.30
C ALA A 299 -13.23 -11.07 7.09
N ALA A 300 -12.78 -12.19 6.49
CA ALA A 300 -11.84 -13.11 7.12
C ALA A 300 -10.46 -12.47 7.37
N ILE A 301 -9.98 -11.65 6.43
CA ILE A 301 -8.75 -10.86 6.60
C ILE A 301 -8.92 -9.86 7.76
N ALA A 302 -10.00 -9.09 7.77
CA ALA A 302 -10.27 -8.10 8.83
C ALA A 302 -10.32 -8.76 10.22
N THR A 303 -10.98 -9.92 10.32
CA THR A 303 -11.02 -10.73 11.56
C THR A 303 -9.62 -11.17 11.98
N ARG A 304 -8.80 -11.67 11.05
CA ARG A 304 -7.42 -12.09 11.30
C ARG A 304 -6.56 -10.94 11.81
N VAL A 305 -6.64 -9.78 11.15
CA VAL A 305 -5.91 -8.55 11.54
C VAL A 305 -6.31 -8.12 12.94
N ALA A 306 -7.60 -8.09 13.25
CA ALA A 306 -8.10 -7.74 14.58
C ALA A 306 -7.64 -8.74 15.67
N GLN A 307 -7.66 -10.05 15.39
CA GLN A 307 -7.19 -11.08 16.33
C GLN A 307 -5.68 -10.93 16.63
N ASN A 308 -4.87 -10.73 15.60
CA ASN A 308 -3.43 -10.58 15.80
C ASN A 308 -3.09 -9.23 16.43
N ARG A 309 -3.87 -8.17 16.17
CA ARG A 309 -3.74 -6.90 16.89
C ARG A 309 -4.04 -7.05 18.38
N ALA A 310 -5.12 -7.72 18.75
CA ALA A 310 -5.44 -8.02 20.14
C ALA A 310 -4.32 -8.82 20.83
N THR A 311 -3.71 -9.78 20.12
CA THR A 311 -2.54 -10.52 20.64
C THR A 311 -1.36 -9.59 20.97
N LEU A 312 -1.11 -8.55 20.15
CA LEU A 312 -0.08 -7.54 20.45
C LEU A 312 -0.46 -6.69 21.67
N ASP A 313 -1.70 -6.23 21.75
CA ASP A 313 -2.17 -5.41 22.87
C ASP A 313 -2.06 -6.18 24.20
N GLU A 314 -2.36 -7.48 24.22
CA GLU A 314 -2.20 -8.34 25.38
C GLU A 314 -0.72 -8.62 25.74
N ALA A 315 0.14 -8.81 24.73
CA ALA A 315 1.54 -9.14 24.94
C ALA A 315 2.42 -7.95 25.31
N LEU A 316 1.96 -6.72 25.08
CA LEU A 316 2.71 -5.48 25.26
C LEU A 316 2.04 -4.54 26.29
N PRO A 317 1.94 -4.95 27.58
CA PRO A 317 1.41 -4.08 28.61
C PRO A 317 2.30 -2.84 28.79
N ALA A 318 1.79 -1.81 29.46
CA ALA A 318 2.51 -0.55 29.69
C ALA A 318 3.87 -0.71 30.40
N THR A 319 4.10 -1.83 31.06
CA THR A 319 5.38 -2.17 31.70
C THR A 319 6.37 -2.85 30.74
N CYS A 320 5.93 -3.24 29.55
CA CYS A 320 6.80 -3.82 28.52
C CYS A 320 7.75 -2.73 27.99
N PRO A 321 9.03 -3.05 27.78
CA PRO A 321 9.97 -2.10 27.17
C PRO A 321 9.70 -1.89 25.66
N CYS A 322 8.86 -2.72 25.03
CA CYS A 322 8.36 -2.52 23.68
C CYS A 322 7.05 -1.73 23.69
N THR A 323 6.89 -0.82 22.75
CA THR A 323 5.65 -0.05 22.59
C THR A 323 5.04 -0.32 21.22
N LEU A 324 3.76 -0.70 21.20
CA LEU A 324 2.98 -0.78 19.97
C LEU A 324 2.52 0.61 19.55
N LEU A 325 2.91 1.07 18.35
CA LEU A 325 2.42 2.35 17.86
C LEU A 325 0.97 2.22 17.38
N PRO A 326 0.12 3.22 17.66
CA PRO A 326 -1.24 3.27 17.15
C PRO A 326 -1.28 3.22 15.62
N ALA A 327 -2.24 2.46 15.10
CA ALA A 327 -2.55 2.37 13.67
C ALA A 327 -4.07 2.43 13.48
N GLU A 328 -4.50 3.17 12.48
CA GLU A 328 -5.92 3.41 12.19
C GLU A 328 -6.47 2.39 11.17
N GLY A 329 -5.59 1.63 10.51
CA GLY A 329 -5.96 0.59 9.55
C GLY A 329 -4.78 -0.15 8.97
N GLY A 330 -5.03 -0.91 7.89
CA GLY A 330 -4.02 -1.71 7.20
C GLY A 330 -3.75 -3.06 7.85
N TRP A 331 -2.64 -3.71 7.43
CA TRP A 331 -2.27 -5.06 7.84
C TRP A 331 -0.93 -5.13 8.57
N SER A 332 -0.36 -3.99 8.92
CA SER A 332 0.95 -3.88 9.57
C SER A 332 0.83 -3.31 10.98
N ALA A 333 1.79 -3.64 11.81
CA ALA A 333 1.97 -3.03 13.12
C ALA A 333 3.44 -2.64 13.31
N ILE A 334 3.67 -1.47 13.93
CA ILE A 334 5.00 -0.95 14.22
C ILE A 334 5.24 -1.11 15.72
N LEU A 335 6.33 -1.79 16.05
CA LEU A 335 6.83 -1.94 17.40
C LEU A 335 8.03 -1.01 17.60
N ARG A 336 7.97 -0.11 18.57
CA ARG A 336 9.12 0.66 19.00
C ARG A 336 9.85 -0.16 20.08
N LEU A 337 11.14 -0.37 19.88
CA LEU A 337 12.01 -1.12 20.78
C LEU A 337 12.97 -0.20 21.53
N PRO A 338 13.60 -0.68 22.62
CA PRO A 338 14.68 0.03 23.27
C PRO A 338 15.84 0.32 22.31
N ALA A 339 16.40 1.53 22.39
CA ALA A 339 17.50 1.97 21.54
C ALA A 339 18.87 1.40 21.97
N SER A 340 18.89 0.27 22.70
CA SER A 340 20.12 -0.43 23.09
C SER A 340 20.84 -1.11 21.92
N GLN A 341 20.10 -1.36 20.84
CA GLN A 341 20.60 -1.95 19.60
C GLN A 341 19.88 -1.30 18.42
N SER A 342 20.44 -1.45 17.20
CA SER A 342 19.76 -1.05 15.95
C SER A 342 18.62 -2.02 15.62
N ASP A 343 17.67 -1.57 14.79
CA ASP A 343 16.58 -2.42 14.26
C ASP A 343 17.12 -3.64 13.50
N GLU A 344 18.23 -3.50 12.74
CA GLU A 344 18.87 -4.62 12.06
C GLU A 344 19.46 -5.63 13.06
N ALA A 345 20.09 -5.14 14.16
CA ALA A 345 20.62 -6.02 15.18
C ALA A 345 19.52 -6.79 15.91
N TRP A 346 18.39 -6.13 16.24
CA TRP A 346 17.22 -6.78 16.81
C TRP A 346 16.63 -7.84 15.86
N ALA A 347 16.41 -7.49 14.60
CA ALA A 347 15.87 -8.42 13.59
C ALA A 347 16.81 -9.62 13.40
N THR A 348 18.12 -9.40 13.37
CA THR A 348 19.12 -10.46 13.23
C THR A 348 19.13 -11.41 14.44
N ALA A 349 19.12 -10.87 15.67
CA ALA A 349 19.05 -11.67 16.90
C ALA A 349 17.79 -12.53 16.93
N LEU A 350 16.62 -11.96 16.60
CA LEU A 350 15.35 -12.67 16.51
C LEU A 350 15.39 -13.84 15.51
N ILE A 351 16.02 -13.66 14.34
CA ILE A 351 16.15 -14.74 13.35
C ILE A 351 17.07 -15.86 13.89
N VAL A 352 18.24 -15.49 14.41
CA VAL A 352 19.30 -16.45 14.75
C VAL A 352 18.95 -17.23 16.02
N GLU A 353 18.50 -16.53 17.05
CA GLU A 353 18.35 -17.07 18.39
C GLU A 353 16.93 -17.53 18.68
N ASP A 354 15.91 -16.84 18.13
CA ASP A 354 14.50 -17.12 18.42
C ASP A 354 13.72 -17.70 17.26
N ARG A 355 14.33 -17.74 16.07
CA ARG A 355 13.68 -18.25 14.85
C ARG A 355 12.45 -17.42 14.44
N VAL A 356 12.48 -16.11 14.68
CA VAL A 356 11.42 -15.16 14.35
C VAL A 356 11.91 -14.21 13.28
N LEU A 357 11.18 -14.09 12.18
CA LEU A 357 11.46 -13.16 11.09
C LEU A 357 10.57 -11.92 11.22
N THR A 358 11.18 -10.74 11.24
CA THR A 358 10.51 -9.43 11.27
C THR A 358 11.17 -8.50 10.25
N HIS A 359 10.49 -7.43 9.85
CA HIS A 359 11.13 -6.35 9.12
C HIS A 359 11.73 -5.32 10.09
N PRO A 360 13.00 -4.93 9.93
CA PRO A 360 13.56 -3.76 10.60
C PRO A 360 12.90 -2.49 10.04
N GLY A 361 12.79 -1.46 10.88
CA GLY A 361 12.10 -0.23 10.55
C GLY A 361 12.68 0.51 9.34
N TYR A 362 14.00 0.43 9.15
CA TYR A 362 14.66 1.10 8.01
C TYR A 362 14.22 0.58 6.64
N PHE A 363 13.60 -0.61 6.55
CA PHE A 363 13.00 -1.09 5.28
C PHE A 363 11.83 -0.24 4.81
N PHE A 364 11.25 0.55 5.71
CA PHE A 364 10.13 1.45 5.45
C PHE A 364 10.51 2.92 5.66
N ASP A 365 11.79 3.24 5.77
CA ASP A 365 12.30 4.58 6.05
C ASP A 365 11.82 5.15 7.40
N LEU A 366 11.53 4.26 8.39
CA LEU A 366 11.27 4.68 9.76
C LEU A 366 12.54 5.27 10.38
N SER A 367 12.44 6.46 10.93
CA SER A 367 13.54 7.19 11.56
C SER A 367 13.19 7.70 12.96
N GLY A 368 14.20 8.17 13.71
CA GLY A 368 13.99 8.75 15.05
C GLY A 368 13.75 7.73 16.16
N GLY A 369 14.10 6.46 15.95
CA GLY A 369 13.98 5.40 16.96
C GLY A 369 14.45 4.06 16.44
N THR A 370 14.26 3.01 17.22
CA THR A 370 14.48 1.62 16.85
C THR A 370 13.12 0.94 16.65
N PHE A 371 12.86 0.42 15.46
CA PHE A 371 11.54 -0.10 15.10
C PHE A 371 11.63 -1.47 14.44
N LEU A 372 10.62 -2.30 14.73
CA LEU A 372 10.32 -3.48 13.93
C LEU A 372 8.91 -3.35 13.35
N VAL A 373 8.73 -3.84 12.14
CA VAL A 373 7.44 -3.89 11.48
C VAL A 373 7.02 -5.35 11.33
N VAL A 374 5.79 -5.65 11.73
CA VAL A 374 5.21 -6.99 11.63
C VAL A 374 3.91 -6.96 10.84
N SER A 375 3.68 -8.00 10.06
CA SER A 375 2.40 -8.26 9.40
C SER A 375 1.41 -8.84 10.40
N LEU A 376 0.15 -8.41 10.30
CA LEU A 376 -0.98 -8.94 11.10
C LEU A 376 -1.72 -10.09 10.38
N LEU A 377 -1.18 -10.59 9.25
CA LEU A 377 -1.81 -11.68 8.47
C LEU A 377 -1.41 -13.10 8.90
N PRO A 378 -0.23 -13.38 9.48
CA PRO A 378 0.14 -14.76 9.83
C PRO A 378 -0.92 -15.45 10.67
N ARG A 379 -0.94 -16.79 10.62
CA ARG A 379 -1.89 -17.58 11.43
C ARG A 379 -1.76 -17.23 12.91
N PRO A 380 -2.88 -17.15 13.69
CA PRO A 380 -2.85 -16.69 15.07
C PRO A 380 -1.91 -17.47 15.98
N GLU A 381 -1.78 -18.77 15.77
CA GLU A 381 -0.88 -19.63 16.55
C GLU A 381 0.59 -19.32 16.26
N VAL A 382 0.95 -19.06 14.98
CA VAL A 382 2.29 -18.65 14.58
C VAL A 382 2.58 -17.26 15.14
N PHE A 383 1.65 -16.32 14.97
CA PHE A 383 1.77 -14.94 15.41
C PHE A 383 1.97 -14.86 16.92
N ARG A 384 1.12 -15.51 17.72
CA ARG A 384 1.22 -15.53 19.20
C ARG A 384 2.57 -16.07 19.66
N THR A 385 3.03 -17.19 19.08
CA THR A 385 4.30 -17.80 19.44
C THR A 385 5.47 -16.88 19.11
N ALA A 386 5.44 -16.23 17.94
CA ALA A 386 6.49 -15.31 17.50
C ALA A 386 6.55 -14.06 18.39
N ILE A 387 5.41 -13.46 18.72
CA ILE A 387 5.35 -12.29 19.58
C ILE A 387 5.84 -12.60 21.01
N ALA A 388 5.46 -13.77 21.56
CA ALA A 388 5.96 -14.19 22.88
C ALA A 388 7.50 -14.32 22.89
N ARG A 389 8.12 -14.87 21.83
CA ARG A 389 9.58 -14.94 21.70
C ARG A 389 10.21 -13.57 21.56
N LEU A 390 9.62 -12.69 20.75
CA LEU A 390 10.10 -11.31 20.57
C LEU A 390 10.14 -10.57 21.93
N VAL A 391 9.05 -10.61 22.69
CA VAL A 391 8.97 -9.96 24.01
C VAL A 391 10.01 -10.54 24.97
N ALA A 392 10.12 -11.87 25.04
CA ALA A 392 11.11 -12.54 25.88
C ALA A 392 12.55 -12.15 25.51
N ARG A 393 12.86 -11.99 24.21
CA ARG A 393 14.18 -11.51 23.74
C ARG A 393 14.48 -10.10 24.23
N VAL A 394 13.51 -9.18 24.11
CA VAL A 394 13.71 -7.79 24.56
C VAL A 394 13.88 -7.72 26.07
N ASP A 395 13.09 -8.46 26.83
CA ASP A 395 13.21 -8.54 28.28
C ASP A 395 14.58 -9.10 28.72
N ALA A 396 15.09 -10.12 28.02
CA ALA A 396 16.39 -10.71 28.31
C ALA A 396 17.57 -9.77 28.01
N ALA A 397 17.44 -8.95 26.97
CA ALA A 397 18.50 -7.99 26.58
C ALA A 397 18.60 -6.76 27.50
N LEU A 398 17.63 -6.53 28.38
CA LEU A 398 17.60 -5.41 29.32
C LEU A 398 17.97 -5.82 30.77
N ARG A 399 18.18 -7.10 31.00
CA ARG A 399 18.67 -7.64 32.29
C ARG A 399 20.18 -7.76 32.29
#